data_d95b721c40aa749db6ca2f76f1c52b4c
#
_entry.id   d95b721c40aa749db6ca2f76f1c52b4c
#
_cell.length_a   1.000
_cell.length_b   1.000
_cell.length_c   1.000
_cell.angle_alpha   90.00
_cell.angle_beta   90.00
_cell.angle_gamma   90.00
#
_symmetry.space_group_name_H-M   'P 1'
#
loop_
_entity.id
_entity.type
_entity.pdbx_description
1 polymer ?
#
loop_
_entity_poly.entity_id
_entity_poly.type
_entity_poly.pdbx_seq_one_letter_code
_entity_poly.pdbx_strand_id
1 'polypeptide(L)'
;MRKIKFISILLVLSMLLTVPGFAFSTGFTDVSEKATYAEAVSYLADAGILRGTASGRFSPNERITVSQWATMLCRAFDTEPEGVSWQEVGANAVQIAVHSSWLDPTAVGDENGFICRGELYRTVFAAAGIPLYDATLYGLDWLSPGENALHIGKEFGLC
;
A
#
# COMPACT_ATOMS: atom_id res chain seq x y z
N MET A 1 49.42 14.97 28.30
CA MET A 1 49.04 14.12 27.14
C MET A 1 47.82 13.21 27.38
N ARG A 2 47.52 12.72 28.59
CA ARG A 2 46.32 11.88 28.86
C ARG A 2 44.96 12.62 28.73
N LYS A 3 44.88 13.89 29.11
CA LYS A 3 43.64 14.70 29.07
C LYS A 3 43.12 14.98 27.66
N ILE A 4 44.04 15.15 26.68
CA ILE A 4 43.68 15.40 25.27
C ILE A 4 43.03 14.17 24.63
N LYS A 5 43.49 12.97 24.98
CA LYS A 5 42.92 11.71 24.47
C LYS A 5 41.49 11.48 24.98
N PHE A 6 41.18 11.85 26.22
CA PHE A 6 39.85 11.77 26.78
C PHE A 6 38.84 12.73 26.10
N ILE A 7 39.29 13.97 25.80
CA ILE A 7 38.48 14.97 25.13
C ILE A 7 38.17 14.53 23.69
N SER A 8 39.14 13.96 22.97
CA SER A 8 38.91 13.42 21.62
C SER A 8 37.95 12.24 21.59
N ILE A 9 38.01 11.33 22.56
CA ILE A 9 37.13 10.20 22.68
C ILE A 9 35.70 10.68 23.01
N LEU A 10 35.55 11.67 23.88
CA LEU A 10 34.25 12.23 24.22
C LEU A 10 33.59 12.95 23.03
N LEU A 11 34.40 13.64 22.21
CA LEU A 11 33.92 14.30 20.96
C LEU A 11 33.48 13.29 19.90
N VAL A 12 34.21 12.19 19.72
CA VAL A 12 33.84 11.14 18.79
C VAL A 12 32.59 10.42 19.30
N LEU A 13 32.45 10.17 20.59
CA LEU A 13 31.28 9.54 21.19
C LEU A 13 30.02 10.43 21.07
N SER A 14 30.16 11.76 21.19
CA SER A 14 29.04 12.69 20.99
C SER A 14 28.60 12.77 19.54
N MET A 15 29.49 12.59 18.57
CA MET A 15 29.15 12.51 17.14
C MET A 15 28.43 11.21 16.78
N LEU A 16 28.71 10.12 17.50
CA LEU A 16 28.00 8.83 17.31
C LEU A 16 26.59 8.80 17.92
N LEU A 17 26.28 9.73 18.84
CA LEU A 17 24.98 9.84 19.49
C LEU A 17 23.97 10.73 18.72
N THR A 18 24.43 11.48 17.73
CA THR A 18 23.54 12.17 16.79
C THR A 18 23.20 11.24 15.64
N VAL A 19 22.38 10.23 15.91
CA VAL A 19 21.64 9.56 14.84
C VAL A 19 20.66 10.63 14.33
N PRO A 20 20.83 11.14 13.10
CA PRO A 20 19.77 11.98 12.53
C PRO A 20 18.53 11.12 12.54
N GLY A 21 17.56 11.48 13.37
CA GLY A 21 16.22 10.92 13.22
C GLY A 21 15.83 11.23 11.79
N PHE A 22 15.67 10.22 10.95
CA PHE A 22 15.11 10.41 9.63
C PHE A 22 13.69 10.91 9.86
N ALA A 23 13.53 12.22 9.82
CA ALA A 23 12.23 12.84 9.73
C ALA A 23 11.73 12.52 8.32
N PHE A 24 10.93 11.44 8.20
CA PHE A 24 10.24 11.19 6.95
C PHE A 24 9.02 12.12 6.89
N SER A 25 8.81 12.71 5.73
CA SER A 25 7.61 13.49 5.46
C SER A 25 6.68 12.64 4.60
N THR A 26 5.45 12.46 5.02
CA THR A 26 4.45 11.73 4.22
C THR A 26 4.01 12.50 2.97
N GLY A 27 4.37 13.78 2.88
CA GLY A 27 3.89 14.66 1.81
C GLY A 27 2.41 15.03 1.92
N PHE A 28 1.67 14.48 2.89
CA PHE A 28 0.24 14.72 3.08
C PHE A 28 -0.03 15.51 4.36
N THR A 29 -0.92 16.51 4.25
CA THR A 29 -1.21 17.45 5.35
C THR A 29 -2.04 16.83 6.48
N ASP A 30 -2.70 15.72 6.22
CA ASP A 30 -3.60 15.00 7.13
C ASP A 30 -3.05 13.66 7.65
N VAL A 31 -1.78 13.38 7.41
CA VAL A 31 -1.08 12.22 7.96
C VAL A 31 -0.04 12.68 8.98
N SER A 32 -0.29 12.36 10.24
CA SER A 32 0.68 12.64 11.30
C SER A 32 1.88 11.70 11.17
N GLU A 33 3.10 12.22 11.30
CA GLU A 33 4.35 11.42 11.35
C GLU A 33 4.35 10.36 12.47
N LYS A 34 3.51 10.54 13.49
CA LYS A 34 3.34 9.59 14.60
C LYS A 34 2.31 8.50 14.34
N ALA A 35 1.59 8.57 13.21
CA ALA A 35 0.61 7.54 12.87
C ALA A 35 1.32 6.22 12.55
N THR A 36 0.75 5.11 12.98
CA THR A 36 1.33 3.77 12.78
C THR A 36 1.51 3.40 11.30
N TYR A 37 0.74 4.03 10.43
CA TYR A 37 0.77 3.82 8.97
C TYR A 37 1.59 4.89 8.22
N ALA A 38 2.16 5.86 8.91
CA ALA A 38 2.83 7.01 8.27
C ALA A 38 4.02 6.59 7.41
N GLU A 39 4.83 5.64 7.89
CA GLU A 39 5.98 5.11 7.15
C GLU A 39 5.54 4.41 5.86
N ALA A 40 4.50 3.58 5.91
CA ALA A 40 3.95 2.90 4.75
C ALA A 40 3.39 3.91 3.73
N VAL A 41 2.70 4.95 4.18
CA VAL A 41 2.16 6.02 3.32
C VAL A 41 3.30 6.79 2.66
N SER A 42 4.35 7.14 3.40
CA SER A 42 5.55 7.80 2.84
C SER A 42 6.20 6.94 1.77
N TYR A 43 6.44 5.67 2.06
CA TYR A 43 7.03 4.73 1.12
C TYR A 43 6.23 4.61 -0.19
N LEU A 44 4.92 4.45 -0.10
CA LEU A 44 4.05 4.33 -1.26
C LEU A 44 3.95 5.64 -2.06
N ALA A 45 4.04 6.79 -1.38
CA ALA A 45 4.07 8.09 -2.02
C ALA A 45 5.38 8.32 -2.76
N ASP A 46 6.52 8.01 -2.14
CA ASP A 46 7.86 8.12 -2.73
C ASP A 46 8.02 7.19 -3.94
N ALA A 47 7.39 6.01 -3.89
CA ALA A 47 7.32 5.08 -5.01
C ALA A 47 6.35 5.53 -6.12
N GLY A 48 5.62 6.64 -5.95
CA GLY A 48 4.65 7.15 -6.93
C GLY A 48 3.36 6.34 -7.05
N ILE A 49 3.18 5.32 -6.20
CA ILE A 49 2.00 4.46 -6.17
C ILE A 49 0.80 5.25 -5.63
N LEU A 50 1.03 6.02 -4.56
CA LEU A 50 0.05 6.80 -3.86
C LEU A 50 0.27 8.30 -4.15
N ARG A 51 -0.74 8.98 -4.71
CA ARG A 51 -0.62 10.40 -5.07
C ARG A 51 -1.54 11.31 -4.26
N GLY A 52 -2.42 10.72 -3.44
CA GLY A 52 -3.39 11.49 -2.64
C GLY A 52 -4.43 12.20 -3.49
N THR A 53 -5.10 13.16 -2.87
CA THR A 53 -6.10 14.01 -3.52
C THR A 53 -5.49 15.30 -4.08
N ALA A 54 -6.23 16.02 -4.94
CA ALA A 54 -5.80 17.32 -5.49
C ALA A 54 -5.47 18.37 -4.43
N SER A 55 -5.99 18.22 -3.20
CA SER A 55 -5.68 19.09 -2.05
C SER A 55 -4.44 18.68 -1.26
N GLY A 56 -3.68 17.68 -1.71
CA GLY A 56 -2.49 17.17 -0.99
C GLY A 56 -2.85 16.41 0.29
N ARG A 57 -4.00 15.73 0.31
CA ARG A 57 -4.47 14.92 1.44
C ARG A 57 -4.48 13.45 1.08
N PHE A 58 -4.23 12.61 2.08
CA PHE A 58 -4.33 11.16 1.98
C PHE A 58 -5.75 10.65 2.29
N SER A 59 -6.46 11.31 3.18
CA SER A 59 -7.80 10.98 3.66
C SER A 59 -7.89 9.58 4.32
N PRO A 60 -7.17 9.32 5.41
CA PRO A 60 -7.02 7.97 5.97
C PRO A 60 -8.31 7.33 6.48
N ASN A 61 -9.34 8.13 6.71
CA ASN A 61 -10.65 7.68 7.19
C ASN A 61 -11.69 7.50 6.08
N GLU A 62 -11.34 7.81 4.84
CA GLU A 62 -12.23 7.63 3.70
C GLU A 62 -12.14 6.21 3.14
N ARG A 63 -13.26 5.73 2.63
CA ARG A 63 -13.29 4.43 1.96
C ARG A 63 -12.66 4.55 0.57
N ILE A 64 -11.91 3.55 0.18
CA ILE A 64 -11.29 3.49 -1.14
C ILE A 64 -12.24 2.86 -2.15
N THR A 65 -12.33 3.44 -3.33
CA THR A 65 -13.12 2.86 -4.44
C THR A 65 -12.30 1.81 -5.20
N VAL A 66 -13.00 0.94 -5.92
CA VAL A 66 -12.38 -0.06 -6.80
C VAL A 66 -11.46 0.59 -7.83
N SER A 67 -11.87 1.71 -8.44
CA SER A 67 -11.06 2.41 -9.44
C SER A 67 -9.80 3.06 -8.83
N GLN A 68 -9.89 3.64 -7.64
CA GLN A 68 -8.73 4.17 -6.91
C GLN A 68 -7.75 3.05 -6.56
N TRP A 69 -8.27 1.93 -6.06
CA TRP A 69 -7.45 0.78 -5.74
C TRP A 69 -6.78 0.17 -6.97
N ALA A 70 -7.53 -0.07 -8.05
CA ALA A 70 -6.99 -0.57 -9.30
C ALA A 70 -5.88 0.35 -9.85
N THR A 71 -6.04 1.67 -9.74
CA THR A 71 -5.03 2.64 -10.15
C THR A 71 -3.74 2.48 -9.35
N MET A 72 -3.83 2.33 -8.03
CA MET A 72 -2.66 2.10 -7.17
C MET A 72 -2.02 0.74 -7.47
N LEU A 73 -2.83 -0.29 -7.67
CA LEU A 73 -2.36 -1.64 -8.01
C LEU A 73 -1.59 -1.63 -9.33
N CYS A 74 -2.12 -1.00 -10.37
CA CYS A 74 -1.44 -0.85 -11.66
C CYS A 74 -0.08 -0.17 -11.48
N ARG A 75 0.01 0.92 -10.73
CA ARG A 75 1.27 1.62 -10.47
C ARG A 75 2.27 0.77 -9.68
N ALA A 76 1.80 -0.02 -8.73
CA ALA A 76 2.64 -0.92 -7.95
C ALA A 76 3.28 -2.03 -8.81
N PHE A 77 2.68 -2.35 -9.96
CA PHE A 77 3.16 -3.33 -10.92
C PHE A 77 3.62 -2.69 -12.25
N ASP A 78 4.18 -1.48 -12.18
CA ASP A 78 4.80 -0.74 -13.29
C ASP A 78 3.89 -0.54 -14.51
N THR A 79 2.59 -0.43 -14.29
CA THR A 79 1.59 -0.20 -15.34
C THR A 79 0.85 1.09 -15.04
N GLU A 80 1.31 2.23 -15.57
CA GLU A 80 0.59 3.50 -15.37
C GLU A 80 -0.65 3.53 -16.27
N PRO A 81 -1.87 3.61 -15.72
CA PRO A 81 -3.07 3.70 -16.52
C PRO A 81 -3.20 5.09 -17.15
N GLU A 82 -3.46 5.13 -18.45
CA GLU A 82 -3.60 6.36 -19.23
C GLU A 82 -5.00 6.95 -19.07
N GLY A 83 -5.14 8.27 -19.29
CA GLY A 83 -6.41 8.99 -19.31
C GLY A 83 -6.24 10.49 -19.18
N VAL A 84 -7.17 11.26 -19.74
CA VAL A 84 -7.19 12.74 -19.69
C VAL A 84 -7.87 13.23 -18.40
N SER A 85 -8.68 12.39 -17.77
CA SER A 85 -9.39 12.68 -16.53
C SER A 85 -9.17 11.56 -15.50
N TRP A 86 -9.39 11.87 -14.23
CA TRP A 86 -9.32 10.87 -13.16
C TRP A 86 -10.32 9.72 -13.34
N GLN A 87 -11.46 9.99 -13.95
CA GLN A 87 -12.46 8.96 -14.25
C GLN A 87 -11.96 8.00 -15.32
N GLU A 88 -11.36 8.51 -16.38
CA GLU A 88 -10.76 7.68 -17.44
C GLU A 88 -9.58 6.87 -16.93
N VAL A 89 -8.68 7.48 -16.16
CA VAL A 89 -7.56 6.78 -15.52
C VAL A 89 -8.08 5.63 -14.64
N GLY A 90 -9.10 5.89 -13.82
CA GLY A 90 -9.70 4.88 -12.97
C GLY A 90 -10.39 3.75 -13.76
N ALA A 91 -11.16 4.09 -14.80
CA ALA A 91 -11.82 3.11 -15.66
C ALA A 91 -10.79 2.23 -16.41
N ASN A 92 -9.74 2.84 -16.96
CA ASN A 92 -8.68 2.12 -17.64
C ASN A 92 -7.89 1.22 -16.68
N ALA A 93 -7.64 1.68 -15.45
CA ALA A 93 -7.00 0.87 -14.43
C ALA A 93 -7.83 -0.38 -14.08
N VAL A 94 -9.15 -0.25 -13.95
CA VAL A 94 -10.05 -1.38 -13.74
C VAL A 94 -9.99 -2.36 -14.91
N GLN A 95 -10.01 -1.87 -16.14
CA GLN A 95 -9.88 -2.72 -17.33
C GLN A 95 -8.55 -3.47 -17.36
N ILE A 96 -7.44 -2.80 -17.05
CA ILE A 96 -6.12 -3.44 -16.97
C ILE A 96 -6.14 -4.54 -15.91
N ALA A 97 -6.65 -4.25 -14.70
CA ALA A 97 -6.69 -5.21 -13.62
C ALA A 97 -7.57 -6.44 -13.94
N VAL A 98 -8.68 -6.25 -14.64
CA VAL A 98 -9.56 -7.33 -15.11
C VAL A 98 -8.87 -8.15 -16.21
N HIS A 99 -8.28 -7.51 -17.22
CA HIS A 99 -7.54 -8.19 -18.30
C HIS A 99 -6.34 -8.99 -17.79
N SER A 100 -5.67 -8.48 -16.76
CA SER A 100 -4.54 -9.16 -16.10
C SER A 100 -5.00 -10.24 -15.13
N SER A 101 -6.29 -10.50 -14.99
CA SER A 101 -6.88 -11.44 -14.04
C SER A 101 -6.56 -11.11 -12.56
N TRP A 102 -6.23 -9.86 -12.26
CA TRP A 102 -6.04 -9.39 -10.89
C TRP A 102 -7.37 -9.15 -10.19
N LEU A 103 -8.35 -8.66 -10.93
CA LEU A 103 -9.67 -8.31 -10.45
C LEU A 103 -10.72 -9.16 -11.16
N ASP A 104 -11.66 -9.72 -10.39
CA ASP A 104 -12.79 -10.46 -10.94
C ASP A 104 -13.82 -9.47 -11.50
N PRO A 105 -14.20 -9.55 -12.78
CA PRO A 105 -15.18 -8.66 -13.37
C PRO A 105 -16.56 -8.75 -12.72
N THR A 106 -16.90 -9.90 -12.13
CA THR A 106 -18.18 -10.09 -11.43
C THR A 106 -18.17 -9.51 -10.02
N ALA A 107 -17.01 -9.39 -9.40
CA ALA A 107 -16.82 -8.78 -8.07
C ALA A 107 -16.74 -7.26 -8.11
N VAL A 108 -16.50 -6.66 -9.29
CA VAL A 108 -16.33 -5.21 -9.45
C VAL A 108 -17.67 -4.45 -9.36
N GLY A 109 -18.78 -5.07 -9.72
CA GLY A 109 -20.14 -4.51 -9.68
C GLY A 109 -20.27 -3.15 -10.37
N ASP A 110 -19.84 -2.10 -9.70
CA ASP A 110 -19.75 -0.73 -10.17
C ASP A 110 -18.31 -0.24 -10.02
N GLU A 111 -17.68 0.34 -11.05
CA GLU A 111 -16.34 0.90 -11.05
C GLU A 111 -16.14 2.00 -10.00
N ASN A 112 -17.21 2.67 -9.59
CA ASN A 112 -17.25 3.64 -8.51
C ASN A 112 -17.57 3.01 -7.15
N GLY A 113 -17.81 1.70 -7.09
CA GLY A 113 -18.04 0.97 -5.86
C GLY A 113 -16.82 0.95 -4.95
N PHE A 114 -17.05 0.74 -3.68
CA PHE A 114 -15.96 0.61 -2.72
C PHE A 114 -15.42 -0.81 -2.69
N ILE A 115 -14.11 -0.97 -2.66
CA ILE A 115 -13.50 -2.28 -2.51
C ILE A 115 -13.58 -2.75 -1.05
N CYS A 116 -13.91 -4.02 -0.85
CA CYS A 116 -13.82 -4.60 0.48
C CYS A 116 -12.40 -5.09 0.78
N ARG A 117 -12.09 -5.23 2.07
CA ARG A 117 -10.73 -5.58 2.53
C ARG A 117 -10.27 -6.95 2.00
N GLY A 118 -11.15 -7.94 1.96
CA GLY A 118 -10.84 -9.26 1.42
C GLY A 118 -10.46 -9.23 -0.06
N GLU A 119 -11.24 -8.49 -0.87
CA GLU A 119 -10.94 -8.30 -2.28
C GLU A 119 -9.63 -7.54 -2.51
N LEU A 120 -9.34 -6.54 -1.68
CA LEU A 120 -8.07 -5.81 -1.74
C LEU A 120 -6.89 -6.77 -1.62
N TYR A 121 -6.86 -7.66 -0.63
CA TYR A 121 -5.80 -8.66 -0.48
C TYR A 121 -5.79 -9.67 -1.63
N ARG A 122 -6.96 -10.15 -2.05
CA ARG A 122 -7.06 -11.09 -3.17
C ARG A 122 -6.40 -10.53 -4.43
N THR A 123 -6.65 -9.27 -4.75
CA THR A 123 -6.08 -8.62 -5.93
C THR A 123 -4.56 -8.43 -5.83
N VAL A 124 -4.02 -8.13 -4.64
CA VAL A 124 -2.56 -8.06 -4.43
C VAL A 124 -1.90 -9.40 -4.69
N PHE A 125 -2.45 -10.48 -4.15
CA PHE A 125 -1.91 -11.81 -4.39
C PHE A 125 -2.00 -12.21 -5.86
N ALA A 126 -3.13 -11.93 -6.52
CA ALA A 126 -3.29 -12.19 -7.94
C ALA A 126 -2.26 -11.40 -8.78
N ALA A 127 -2.06 -10.12 -8.50
CA ALA A 127 -1.11 -9.28 -9.20
C ALA A 127 0.36 -9.70 -8.95
N ALA A 128 0.66 -10.18 -7.76
CA ALA A 128 1.97 -10.72 -7.41
C ALA A 128 2.23 -12.13 -7.97
N GLY A 129 1.25 -12.74 -8.64
CA GLY A 129 1.34 -14.12 -9.12
C GLY A 129 1.41 -15.15 -8.00
N ILE A 130 0.98 -14.78 -6.80
CA ILE A 130 0.93 -15.69 -5.64
C ILE A 130 -0.41 -16.42 -5.70
N PRO A 131 -0.42 -17.74 -5.91
CA PRO A 131 -1.66 -18.49 -5.94
C PRO A 131 -2.34 -18.38 -4.57
N LEU A 132 -3.60 -17.98 -4.56
CA LEU A 132 -4.44 -18.19 -3.40
C LEU A 132 -4.66 -19.69 -3.32
N TYR A 133 -4.20 -20.27 -2.24
CA TYR A 133 -4.27 -21.70 -2.02
C TYR A 133 -5.73 -22.19 -2.06
N ASP A 134 -5.88 -23.41 -2.52
CA ASP A 134 -7.14 -24.12 -2.39
C ASP A 134 -7.58 -24.07 -0.91
N ALA A 135 -8.70 -23.43 -0.66
CA ALA A 135 -9.23 -23.24 0.68
C ALA A 135 -9.43 -24.60 1.40
N THR A 136 -9.66 -25.69 0.65
CA THR A 136 -9.81 -27.04 1.16
C THR A 136 -8.55 -27.56 1.86
N LEU A 137 -7.36 -27.18 1.42
CA LEU A 137 -6.09 -27.58 2.07
C LEU A 137 -5.94 -27.04 3.49
N TYR A 138 -6.64 -25.94 3.80
CA TYR A 138 -6.59 -25.31 5.11
C TYR A 138 -7.89 -25.50 5.91
N GLY A 139 -8.83 -26.28 5.40
CA GLY A 139 -10.16 -26.43 6.02
C GLY A 139 -10.97 -25.14 6.01
N LEU A 140 -10.75 -24.27 5.03
CA LEU A 140 -11.35 -22.95 4.90
C LEU A 140 -12.34 -22.87 3.70
N ASP A 141 -12.79 -24.01 3.22
CA ASP A 141 -13.70 -24.17 2.08
C ASP A 141 -15.08 -23.46 2.27
N TRP A 142 -15.38 -23.09 3.51
CA TRP A 142 -16.56 -22.29 3.86
C TRP A 142 -16.36 -20.77 3.71
N LEU A 143 -15.12 -20.30 3.48
CA LEU A 143 -14.83 -18.88 3.27
C LEU A 143 -15.03 -18.48 1.81
N SER A 144 -15.51 -17.26 1.59
CA SER A 144 -15.44 -16.65 0.27
C SER A 144 -13.98 -16.43 -0.15
N PRO A 145 -13.66 -16.29 -1.46
CA PRO A 145 -12.29 -16.04 -1.93
C PRO A 145 -11.61 -14.84 -1.25
N GLY A 146 -12.36 -13.75 -1.01
CA GLY A 146 -11.83 -12.57 -0.32
C GLY A 146 -11.55 -12.80 1.16
N GLU A 147 -12.40 -13.54 1.86
CA GLU A 147 -12.18 -13.90 3.27
C GLU A 147 -11.00 -14.87 3.40
N ASN A 148 -10.86 -15.80 2.49
CA ASN A 148 -9.71 -16.70 2.42
C ASN A 148 -8.40 -15.92 2.21
N ALA A 149 -8.37 -14.98 1.28
CA ALA A 149 -7.20 -14.13 1.05
C ALA A 149 -6.82 -13.32 2.31
N LEU A 150 -7.81 -12.79 3.03
CA LEU A 150 -7.58 -12.06 4.27
C LEU A 150 -7.06 -12.97 5.39
N HIS A 151 -7.55 -14.20 5.48
CA HIS A 151 -7.09 -15.18 6.45
C HIS A 151 -5.62 -15.57 6.20
N ILE A 152 -5.31 -15.92 4.96
CA ILE A 152 -3.93 -16.23 4.54
C ILE A 152 -3.00 -15.03 4.78
N GLY A 153 -3.44 -13.81 4.44
CA GLY A 153 -2.69 -12.60 4.71
C GLY A 153 -2.32 -12.43 6.19
N LYS A 154 -3.23 -12.76 7.11
CA LYS A 154 -2.96 -12.74 8.55
C LYS A 154 -1.94 -13.80 8.98
N GLU A 155 -2.05 -15.02 8.45
CA GLU A 155 -1.10 -16.09 8.78
C GLU A 155 0.32 -15.78 8.33
N PHE A 156 0.47 -15.11 7.19
CA PHE A 156 1.77 -14.66 6.69
C PHE A 156 2.22 -13.30 7.25
N GLY A 157 1.48 -12.72 8.20
CA GLY A 157 1.84 -11.44 8.83
C GLY A 157 1.77 -10.23 7.89
N LEU A 158 0.96 -10.32 6.83
CA LEU A 158 0.75 -9.26 5.83
C LEU A 158 -0.37 -8.29 6.23
N CYS A 159 -1.02 -8.47 7.37
CA CYS A 159 -2.08 -7.61 7.93
C CYS A 159 -2.13 -7.67 9.46
#